data_514b3438fc9e13695fb3d0c2a6cd2fea
#
_entry.id   514b3438fc9e13695fb3d0c2a6cd2fea
#
_cell.length_a   1.000
_cell.length_b   1.000
_cell.length_c   1.000
_cell.angle_alpha   90.00
_cell.angle_beta   90.00
_cell.angle_gamma   90.00
#
_symmetry.space_group_name_H-M   'P 1'
#
loop_
_entity.id
_entity.type
_entity.pdbx_description
1 polymer ?
#
loop_
_entity_poly.entity_id
_entity_poly.type
_entity_poly.pdbx_seq_one_letter_code
_entity_poly.pdbx_strand_id
1 'polypeptide(L)'
;MQKPSYLTNYGGFNSLLKSGYRTFKGKTQTLYKNAEAIEDLASMTRTALGQNGNYKYIINMHDKLFLTKDTNVIANELEINHPAVNVLVDALKAQSSEQGDGTNYVVTFGGELMKYAAKLISEGLEVADVSEGYEKAYNKTMELLEKAETYKINDVTNLDEVTKFIKPVIGSKLVHGQEEFLAPLVAQACINVVPKEKEKFDVDNVRVAKILGGNLMKSDVLKGLLVVRKTEGSVISCEKCNVGVYNCEFTTKGAETNDQVVFKTADELLNYTKSEEDHMEKIVKEIVDSGVKCVITGGSISNLAIHYFDKYGIMAFRTMSKFELRRIAKSIGATLLVRLGAPTKEEMGYADEIKLTEVSSQKCILIRRDSENNKLSTIVLRGATNDMLDNLERVVNCGVNAYRSVCKNPSFVAGAGAIDMYLSQKIVEYAREVTSLDQYAIEAFGEAFEVIPRTIMENSGINVNEKLSTLRAKNTINPNMGINIKTGEIEDAFQMGILDHLETKRWSIKHAYNSIRTIIKIDQIIVAKPAGGPNLTNNPYAKASQQEAEEF
;
A
#
# COMPACT_ATOMS: atom_id res chain seq x y z
N MET A 1 -8.01 -56.40 -2.82
CA MET A 1 -7.23 -56.62 -4.04
C MET A 1 -7.01 -55.27 -4.71
N GLN A 2 -5.86 -54.66 -4.41
CA GLN A 2 -5.43 -53.43 -5.07
C GLN A 2 -4.90 -53.79 -6.45
N LYS A 3 -5.45 -53.15 -7.49
CA LYS A 3 -4.96 -53.26 -8.87
C LYS A 3 -3.60 -52.56 -8.97
N PRO A 4 -2.56 -53.14 -9.55
CA PRO A 4 -1.27 -52.48 -9.71
C PRO A 4 -1.35 -51.35 -10.76
N SER A 5 -0.85 -50.18 -10.37
CA SER A 5 -0.91 -48.90 -11.10
C SER A 5 0.16 -48.72 -12.18
N TYR A 6 0.62 -49.76 -12.84
CA TYR A 6 1.75 -49.68 -13.82
C TYR A 6 1.33 -49.50 -15.29
N LEU A 7 0.05 -49.31 -15.59
CA LEU A 7 -0.41 -49.35 -16.98
C LEU A 7 -0.82 -48.00 -17.58
N THR A 8 -0.45 -46.86 -16.99
CA THR A 8 -0.78 -45.54 -17.55
C THR A 8 0.40 -44.59 -17.80
N ASN A 9 1.63 -45.10 -17.87
CA ASN A 9 2.82 -44.30 -18.18
C ASN A 9 3.41 -44.65 -19.55
N TYR A 10 2.70 -44.36 -20.64
CA TYR A 10 3.32 -44.21 -21.95
C TYR A 10 3.68 -42.75 -22.21
N GLY A 11 4.98 -42.52 -22.26
CA GLY A 11 5.71 -41.52 -23.02
C GLY A 11 5.15 -40.10 -23.05
N GLY A 12 5.23 -39.33 -21.94
CA GLY A 12 4.94 -37.91 -21.97
C GLY A 12 5.78 -37.16 -20.93
N PHE A 13 5.77 -35.88 -20.97
CA PHE A 13 6.46 -34.95 -20.04
C PHE A 13 6.33 -35.34 -18.54
N ASN A 14 5.28 -36.08 -18.19
CA ASN A 14 5.02 -36.59 -16.83
C ASN A 14 6.07 -37.58 -16.34
N SER A 15 6.79 -38.30 -17.23
CA SER A 15 7.86 -39.22 -16.85
C SER A 15 9.13 -38.50 -16.41
N LEU A 16 9.25 -37.21 -16.73
CA LEU A 16 10.39 -36.36 -16.35
C LEU A 16 10.22 -35.71 -14.98
N LEU A 17 9.01 -35.74 -14.41
CA LEU A 17 8.69 -35.10 -13.14
C LEU A 17 8.76 -36.10 -11.97
N LYS A 18 9.25 -35.64 -10.82
CA LYS A 18 9.32 -36.46 -9.59
C LYS A 18 7.92 -36.86 -9.12
N SER A 19 7.80 -38.03 -8.48
CA SER A 19 6.53 -38.50 -7.91
C SER A 19 5.95 -37.49 -6.91
N GLY A 20 4.64 -37.18 -7.03
CA GLY A 20 3.92 -36.24 -6.16
C GLY A 20 3.64 -34.84 -6.75
N TYR A 21 4.01 -34.61 -8.01
CA TYR A 21 3.55 -33.43 -8.72
C TYR A 21 2.05 -33.52 -9.05
N ARG A 22 1.39 -32.37 -9.10
CA ARG A 22 0.00 -32.26 -9.55
C ARG A 22 -0.03 -31.50 -10.87
N THR A 23 -0.65 -32.06 -11.91
CA THR A 23 -0.88 -31.39 -13.18
C THR A 23 -2.36 -31.41 -13.52
N PHE A 24 -2.87 -30.29 -13.97
CA PHE A 24 -4.17 -30.21 -14.62
C PHE A 24 -3.94 -30.29 -16.13
N LYS A 25 -4.47 -31.34 -16.76
CA LYS A 25 -4.33 -31.59 -18.19
C LYS A 25 -5.61 -31.24 -18.91
N GLY A 26 -5.48 -30.49 -20.00
CA GLY A 26 -6.57 -30.09 -20.88
C GLY A 26 -6.71 -28.56 -20.92
N LYS A 27 -6.47 -27.99 -22.12
CA LYS A 27 -6.52 -26.53 -22.35
C LYS A 27 -7.80 -25.91 -21.78
N THR A 28 -8.94 -26.48 -22.07
CA THR A 28 -10.24 -25.99 -21.66
C THR A 28 -10.50 -26.14 -20.16
N GLN A 29 -10.09 -27.28 -19.56
CA GLN A 29 -10.31 -27.52 -18.13
C GLN A 29 -9.46 -26.58 -17.25
N THR A 30 -8.21 -26.33 -17.64
CA THR A 30 -7.32 -25.40 -16.93
C THR A 30 -7.88 -23.98 -17.00
N LEU A 31 -8.35 -23.56 -18.19
CA LEU A 31 -8.94 -22.24 -18.37
C LEU A 31 -10.17 -22.03 -17.48
N TYR A 32 -11.09 -23.01 -17.40
CA TYR A 32 -12.28 -22.88 -16.55
C TYR A 32 -11.94 -22.81 -15.07
N LYS A 33 -10.97 -23.58 -14.60
CA LYS A 33 -10.51 -23.49 -13.20
C LYS A 33 -9.84 -22.16 -12.89
N ASN A 34 -9.08 -21.63 -13.85
CA ASN A 34 -8.50 -20.28 -13.71
C ASN A 34 -9.59 -19.22 -13.67
N ALA A 35 -10.62 -19.37 -14.51
CA ALA A 35 -11.75 -18.45 -14.54
C ALA A 35 -12.57 -18.49 -13.26
N GLU A 36 -12.89 -19.69 -12.77
CA GLU A 36 -13.60 -19.90 -11.50
C GLU A 36 -12.86 -19.25 -10.34
N ALA A 37 -11.56 -19.50 -10.20
CA ALA A 37 -10.75 -18.94 -9.10
C ALA A 37 -10.65 -17.39 -9.17
N ILE A 38 -10.60 -16.81 -10.37
CA ILE A 38 -10.57 -15.34 -10.54
C ILE A 38 -11.95 -14.75 -10.26
N GLU A 39 -13.03 -15.41 -10.71
CA GLU A 39 -14.41 -14.99 -10.47
C GLU A 39 -14.72 -15.02 -8.96
N ASP A 40 -14.25 -16.03 -8.23
CA ASP A 40 -14.38 -16.12 -6.77
C ASP A 40 -13.72 -14.93 -6.07
N LEU A 41 -12.47 -14.58 -6.43
CA LEU A 41 -11.82 -13.40 -5.89
C LEU A 41 -12.57 -12.11 -6.25
N ALA A 42 -12.99 -11.98 -7.51
CA ALA A 42 -13.72 -10.80 -7.99
C ALA A 42 -15.07 -10.66 -7.30
N SER A 43 -15.83 -11.73 -7.11
CA SER A 43 -17.12 -11.73 -6.40
C SER A 43 -16.98 -11.30 -4.95
N MET A 44 -15.92 -11.78 -4.27
CA MET A 44 -15.63 -11.42 -2.89
C MET A 44 -15.26 -9.92 -2.75
N THR A 45 -14.42 -9.39 -3.64
CA THR A 45 -13.93 -8.02 -3.56
C THR A 45 -14.92 -6.99 -4.13
N ARG A 46 -15.75 -7.37 -5.09
CA ARG A 46 -16.75 -6.53 -5.74
C ARG A 46 -17.71 -5.86 -4.77
N THR A 47 -18.11 -6.55 -3.72
CA THR A 47 -18.99 -5.99 -2.68
C THR A 47 -18.33 -4.91 -1.82
N ALA A 48 -17.02 -4.71 -1.92
CA ALA A 48 -16.29 -3.62 -1.27
C ALA A 48 -16.07 -2.40 -2.18
N LEU A 49 -16.54 -2.44 -3.46
CA LEU A 49 -16.39 -1.34 -4.41
C LEU A 49 -17.31 -0.15 -4.07
N GLY A 50 -16.76 1.05 -4.15
CA GLY A 50 -17.50 2.30 -3.99
C GLY A 50 -17.69 2.75 -2.54
N GLN A 51 -18.34 3.91 -2.36
CA GLN A 51 -18.53 4.53 -1.04
C GLN A 51 -19.41 3.66 -0.13
N ASN A 52 -20.47 3.06 -0.69
CA ASN A 52 -21.40 2.19 0.03
C ASN A 52 -20.95 0.71 0.08
N GLY A 53 -19.72 0.41 -0.37
CA GLY A 53 -19.16 -0.92 -0.29
C GLY A 53 -19.03 -1.42 1.15
N ASN A 54 -19.11 -2.75 1.32
CA ASN A 54 -19.07 -3.42 2.61
C ASN A 54 -17.63 -3.66 3.08
N TYR A 55 -17.40 -3.52 4.40
CA TYR A 55 -16.15 -3.93 5.02
C TYR A 55 -15.97 -5.44 4.99
N LYS A 56 -14.72 -5.87 4.84
CA LYS A 56 -14.30 -7.24 5.04
C LYS A 56 -13.55 -7.36 6.36
N TYR A 57 -13.86 -8.42 7.09
CA TYR A 57 -13.17 -8.78 8.32
C TYR A 57 -12.32 -10.02 8.03
N ILE A 58 -11.01 -9.88 8.15
CA ILE A 58 -10.04 -10.91 7.79
C ILE A 58 -9.23 -11.26 9.02
N ILE A 59 -9.05 -12.54 9.24
CA ILE A 59 -8.16 -13.11 10.25
C ILE A 59 -7.04 -13.83 9.47
N ASN A 60 -5.80 -13.41 9.63
CA ASN A 60 -4.68 -14.06 8.95
C ASN A 60 -4.12 -15.22 9.78
N MET A 61 -3.15 -15.99 9.24
CA MET A 61 -2.50 -17.13 9.94
C MET A 61 -1.83 -16.75 11.26
N HIS A 62 -1.59 -15.48 11.52
CA HIS A 62 -1.00 -14.99 12.77
C HIS A 62 -2.05 -14.44 13.75
N ASP A 63 -3.32 -14.82 13.58
CA ASP A 63 -4.47 -14.35 14.37
C ASP A 63 -4.61 -12.82 14.41
N LYS A 64 -3.98 -12.12 13.44
CA LYS A 64 -4.12 -10.67 13.33
C LYS A 64 -5.40 -10.33 12.59
N LEU A 65 -6.17 -9.40 13.17
CA LEU A 65 -7.47 -8.97 12.67
C LEU A 65 -7.30 -7.77 11.73
N PHE A 66 -7.99 -7.80 10.59
CA PHE A 66 -8.04 -6.69 9.64
C PHE A 66 -9.48 -6.36 9.28
N LEU A 67 -9.88 -5.14 9.54
CA LEU A 67 -11.17 -4.60 9.10
C LEU A 67 -10.92 -3.58 8.00
N THR A 68 -11.25 -3.91 6.75
CA THR A 68 -10.90 -3.05 5.62
C THR A 68 -11.87 -3.18 4.43
N LYS A 69 -11.91 -2.14 3.59
CA LYS A 69 -12.49 -2.15 2.24
C LYS A 69 -11.41 -2.20 1.16
N ASP A 70 -10.15 -2.03 1.53
CA ASP A 70 -9.06 -1.96 0.57
C ASP A 70 -8.74 -3.35 0.00
N THR A 71 -8.98 -3.52 -1.29
CA THR A 71 -8.77 -4.78 -2.01
C THR A 71 -7.31 -5.24 -1.98
N ASN A 72 -6.35 -4.31 -1.93
CA ASN A 72 -4.94 -4.68 -1.80
C ASN A 72 -4.66 -5.40 -0.49
N VAL A 73 -5.23 -4.92 0.61
CA VAL A 73 -5.10 -5.58 1.92
C VAL A 73 -5.82 -6.93 1.91
N ILE A 74 -7.05 -6.97 1.37
CA ILE A 74 -7.83 -8.20 1.27
C ILE A 74 -7.04 -9.28 0.53
N ALA A 75 -6.51 -8.98 -0.65
CA ALA A 75 -5.79 -9.94 -1.47
C ALA A 75 -4.45 -10.39 -0.85
N ASN A 76 -3.77 -9.52 -0.11
CA ASN A 76 -2.49 -9.85 0.54
C ASN A 76 -2.67 -10.74 1.78
N GLU A 77 -3.73 -10.52 2.57
CA GLU A 77 -3.95 -11.24 3.83
C GLU A 77 -4.72 -12.57 3.64
N LEU A 78 -5.31 -12.80 2.46
CA LEU A 78 -6.07 -14.03 2.15
C LEU A 78 -5.20 -15.25 1.83
N GLU A 79 -3.87 -15.08 1.66
CA GLU A 79 -2.94 -16.18 1.33
C GLU A 79 -3.42 -17.06 0.16
N ILE A 80 -3.60 -16.46 -0.97
CA ILE A 80 -4.14 -17.14 -2.16
C ILE A 80 -3.11 -18.10 -2.75
N ASN A 81 -3.45 -19.38 -2.81
CA ASN A 81 -2.57 -20.42 -3.32
C ASN A 81 -2.68 -20.67 -4.84
N HIS A 82 -3.71 -20.12 -5.50
CA HIS A 82 -3.94 -20.37 -6.91
C HIS A 82 -3.02 -19.55 -7.80
N PRO A 83 -2.18 -20.15 -8.69
CA PRO A 83 -1.17 -19.44 -9.46
C PRO A 83 -1.73 -18.35 -10.38
N ALA A 84 -2.86 -18.60 -11.04
CA ALA A 84 -3.48 -17.61 -11.92
C ALA A 84 -3.99 -16.39 -11.17
N VAL A 85 -4.51 -16.59 -9.96
CA VAL A 85 -4.98 -15.49 -9.12
C VAL A 85 -3.81 -14.64 -8.62
N ASN A 86 -2.64 -15.26 -8.34
CA ASN A 86 -1.44 -14.53 -7.93
C ASN A 86 -0.97 -13.54 -9.00
N VAL A 87 -1.10 -13.86 -10.29
CA VAL A 87 -0.79 -12.90 -11.38
C VAL A 87 -1.65 -11.64 -11.27
N LEU A 88 -2.94 -11.80 -10.97
CA LEU A 88 -3.84 -10.66 -10.78
C LEU A 88 -3.53 -9.90 -9.48
N VAL A 89 -3.18 -10.60 -8.41
CA VAL A 89 -2.76 -10.00 -7.13
C VAL A 89 -1.47 -9.18 -7.28
N ASP A 90 -0.51 -9.66 -8.06
CA ASP A 90 0.72 -8.90 -8.31
C ASP A 90 0.45 -7.62 -9.13
N ALA A 91 -0.45 -7.68 -10.12
CA ALA A 91 -0.91 -6.52 -10.85
C ALA A 91 -1.62 -5.50 -9.94
N LEU A 92 -2.41 -5.98 -8.99
CA LEU A 92 -3.09 -5.17 -7.98
C LEU A 92 -2.10 -4.49 -7.02
N LYS A 93 -1.04 -5.21 -6.60
CA LYS A 93 0.05 -4.63 -5.78
C LYS A 93 0.78 -3.51 -6.52
N ALA A 94 1.08 -3.72 -7.81
CA ALA A 94 1.68 -2.70 -8.65
C ALA A 94 0.78 -1.45 -8.76
N GLN A 95 -0.52 -1.63 -8.99
CA GLN A 95 -1.49 -0.54 -9.03
C GLN A 95 -1.54 0.24 -7.71
N SER A 96 -1.57 -0.47 -6.58
CA SER A 96 -1.60 0.15 -5.24
C SER A 96 -0.34 0.96 -4.94
N SER A 97 0.83 0.43 -5.28
CA SER A 97 2.12 1.09 -4.98
C SER A 97 2.38 2.30 -5.86
N GLU A 98 1.92 2.28 -7.12
CA GLU A 98 2.18 3.36 -8.06
C GLU A 98 1.11 4.44 -8.07
N GLN A 99 -0.16 4.05 -8.05
CA GLN A 99 -1.30 4.98 -8.20
C GLN A 99 -2.06 5.23 -6.88
N GLY A 100 -1.96 4.31 -5.91
CA GLY A 100 -2.64 4.41 -4.62
C GLY A 100 -4.14 4.13 -4.67
N ASP A 101 -4.75 4.05 -5.85
CA ASP A 101 -6.16 3.80 -6.06
C ASP A 101 -6.43 2.92 -7.28
N GLY A 102 -7.71 2.52 -7.48
CA GLY A 102 -8.13 1.67 -8.61
C GLY A 102 -7.87 0.18 -8.41
N THR A 103 -7.44 -0.27 -7.23
CA THR A 103 -7.14 -1.68 -6.93
C THR A 103 -8.36 -2.59 -7.08
N ASN A 104 -9.51 -2.19 -6.55
CA ASN A 104 -10.75 -2.95 -6.71
C ASN A 104 -11.22 -2.99 -8.17
N TYR A 105 -11.00 -1.90 -8.90
CA TYR A 105 -11.29 -1.83 -10.32
C TYR A 105 -10.53 -2.91 -11.12
N VAL A 106 -9.23 -3.08 -10.85
CA VAL A 106 -8.39 -4.10 -11.51
C VAL A 106 -8.99 -5.50 -11.36
N VAL A 107 -9.40 -5.86 -10.14
CA VAL A 107 -9.95 -7.20 -9.84
C VAL A 107 -11.35 -7.36 -10.43
N THR A 108 -12.23 -6.38 -10.25
CA THR A 108 -13.63 -6.46 -10.71
C THR A 108 -13.71 -6.49 -12.24
N PHE A 109 -12.98 -5.60 -12.91
CA PHE A 109 -12.93 -5.56 -14.37
C PHE A 109 -12.21 -6.78 -14.95
N GLY A 110 -11.07 -7.17 -14.33
CA GLY A 110 -10.35 -8.38 -14.72
C GLY A 110 -11.18 -9.65 -14.55
N GLY A 111 -11.92 -9.77 -13.45
CA GLY A 111 -12.85 -10.89 -13.25
C GLY A 111 -13.92 -11.00 -14.34
N GLU A 112 -14.53 -9.88 -14.71
CA GLU A 112 -15.54 -9.86 -15.78
C GLU A 112 -14.93 -10.16 -17.16
N LEU A 113 -13.73 -9.62 -17.47
CA LEU A 113 -13.00 -9.98 -18.70
C LEU A 113 -12.71 -11.48 -18.78
N MET A 114 -12.29 -12.10 -17.68
CA MET A 114 -12.01 -13.54 -17.64
C MET A 114 -13.28 -14.37 -17.83
N LYS A 115 -14.37 -13.96 -17.22
CA LYS A 115 -15.68 -14.58 -17.37
C LYS A 115 -16.17 -14.55 -18.83
N TYR A 116 -16.09 -13.38 -19.48
CA TYR A 116 -16.44 -13.26 -20.91
C TYR A 116 -15.51 -14.09 -21.80
N ALA A 117 -14.19 -14.10 -21.51
CA ALA A 117 -13.25 -14.93 -22.25
C ALA A 117 -13.58 -16.42 -22.13
N ALA A 118 -13.87 -16.91 -20.93
CA ALA A 118 -14.27 -18.30 -20.70
C ALA A 118 -15.56 -18.64 -21.43
N LYS A 119 -16.53 -17.73 -21.46
CA LYS A 119 -17.79 -17.88 -22.22
C LYS A 119 -17.54 -17.99 -23.72
N LEU A 120 -16.79 -17.06 -24.31
CA LEU A 120 -16.49 -17.08 -25.77
C LEU A 120 -15.75 -18.35 -26.20
N ILE A 121 -14.78 -18.81 -25.36
CA ILE A 121 -14.07 -20.07 -25.64
C ILE A 121 -15.01 -21.28 -25.52
N SER A 122 -16.00 -21.24 -24.61
CA SER A 122 -17.03 -22.29 -24.52
C SER A 122 -17.94 -22.32 -25.73
N GLU A 123 -18.16 -21.18 -26.34
CA GLU A 123 -18.94 -21.01 -27.57
C GLU A 123 -18.16 -21.38 -28.83
N GLY A 124 -16.86 -21.67 -28.73
CA GLY A 124 -16.02 -22.22 -29.79
C GLY A 124 -15.00 -21.28 -30.41
N LEU A 125 -14.79 -20.08 -29.86
CA LEU A 125 -13.70 -19.21 -30.29
C LEU A 125 -12.34 -19.76 -29.80
N GLU A 126 -11.31 -19.56 -30.62
CA GLU A 126 -9.94 -19.90 -30.20
C GLU A 126 -9.35 -18.87 -29.24
N VAL A 127 -8.48 -19.34 -28.36
CA VAL A 127 -7.76 -18.47 -27.39
C VAL A 127 -6.99 -17.35 -28.10
N ALA A 128 -6.47 -17.64 -29.29
CA ALA A 128 -5.74 -16.67 -30.12
C ALA A 128 -6.64 -15.51 -30.54
N ASP A 129 -7.84 -15.81 -31.07
CA ASP A 129 -8.81 -14.82 -31.55
C ASP A 129 -9.32 -13.94 -30.39
N VAL A 130 -9.60 -14.55 -29.22
CA VAL A 130 -9.99 -13.80 -28.02
C VAL A 130 -8.87 -12.88 -27.56
N SER A 131 -7.61 -13.35 -27.55
CA SER A 131 -6.46 -12.54 -27.16
C SER A 131 -6.20 -11.37 -28.12
N GLU A 132 -6.36 -11.59 -29.43
CA GLU A 132 -6.18 -10.55 -30.46
C GLU A 132 -7.32 -9.51 -30.41
N GLY A 133 -8.56 -9.97 -30.26
CA GLY A 133 -9.71 -9.08 -30.10
C GLY A 133 -9.60 -8.20 -28.85
N TYR A 134 -9.16 -8.77 -27.73
CA TYR A 134 -8.89 -8.01 -26.51
C TYR A 134 -7.77 -6.98 -26.69
N GLU A 135 -6.73 -7.30 -27.47
CA GLU A 135 -5.65 -6.35 -27.79
C GLU A 135 -6.15 -5.17 -28.63
N LYS A 136 -6.97 -5.43 -29.66
CA LYS A 136 -7.59 -4.39 -30.49
C LYS A 136 -8.51 -3.49 -29.65
N ALA A 137 -9.35 -4.10 -28.82
CA ALA A 137 -10.24 -3.39 -27.89
C ALA A 137 -9.47 -2.52 -26.88
N TYR A 138 -8.41 -3.07 -26.28
CA TYR A 138 -7.54 -2.33 -25.35
C TYR A 138 -6.89 -1.12 -26.02
N ASN A 139 -6.29 -1.27 -27.20
CA ASN A 139 -5.66 -0.17 -27.93
C ASN A 139 -6.69 0.92 -28.24
N LYS A 140 -7.88 0.55 -28.69
CA LYS A 140 -8.97 1.49 -28.94
C LYS A 140 -9.44 2.19 -27.66
N THR A 141 -9.51 1.46 -26.55
CA THR A 141 -9.85 2.02 -25.23
C THR A 141 -8.85 3.10 -24.81
N MET A 142 -7.55 2.88 -25.02
CA MET A 142 -6.52 3.88 -24.68
C MET A 142 -6.67 5.16 -25.48
N GLU A 143 -6.96 5.05 -26.79
CA GLU A 143 -7.22 6.22 -27.65
C GLU A 143 -8.47 7.01 -27.20
N LEU A 144 -9.53 6.30 -26.82
CA LEU A 144 -10.78 6.92 -26.36
C LEU A 144 -10.61 7.59 -25.01
N LEU A 145 -9.85 6.98 -24.11
CA LEU A 145 -9.60 7.50 -22.79
C LEU A 145 -8.82 8.82 -22.83
N GLU A 146 -7.84 8.96 -23.73
CA GLU A 146 -7.12 10.22 -23.93
C GLU A 146 -8.04 11.34 -24.46
N LYS A 147 -9.02 11.00 -25.29
CA LYS A 147 -10.01 11.96 -25.81
C LYS A 147 -11.09 12.33 -24.80
N ALA A 148 -11.28 11.51 -23.77
CA ALA A 148 -12.31 11.68 -22.75
C ALA A 148 -11.84 12.57 -21.58
N GLU A 149 -10.70 13.23 -21.68
CA GLU A 149 -10.24 14.19 -20.67
C GLU A 149 -11.29 15.29 -20.49
N THR A 150 -11.85 15.41 -19.27
CA THR A 150 -12.94 16.34 -18.98
C THR A 150 -12.44 17.55 -18.20
N TYR A 151 -11.45 17.35 -17.34
CA TYR A 151 -10.97 18.38 -16.43
C TYR A 151 -9.46 18.25 -16.18
N LYS A 152 -8.80 19.39 -16.06
CA LYS A 152 -7.38 19.46 -15.73
C LYS A 152 -7.16 20.41 -14.56
N ILE A 153 -6.47 19.95 -13.52
CA ILE A 153 -6.09 20.81 -12.41
C ILE A 153 -4.97 21.75 -12.85
N ASN A 154 -5.20 23.05 -12.68
CA ASN A 154 -4.23 24.08 -13.03
C ASN A 154 -3.17 24.25 -11.95
N ASP A 155 -3.58 24.18 -10.69
CA ASP A 155 -2.68 24.36 -9.55
C ASP A 155 -2.86 23.27 -8.48
N VAL A 156 -1.88 22.36 -8.40
CA VAL A 156 -1.83 21.27 -7.40
C VAL A 156 -1.50 21.79 -5.98
N THR A 157 -1.29 23.09 -5.80
CA THR A 157 -1.08 23.71 -4.48
C THR A 157 -2.35 24.35 -3.91
N ASN A 158 -3.43 24.40 -4.70
CA ASN A 158 -4.72 24.90 -4.25
C ASN A 158 -5.43 23.85 -3.38
N LEU A 159 -5.66 24.21 -2.10
CA LEU A 159 -6.25 23.29 -1.12
C LEU A 159 -7.65 22.79 -1.56
N ASP A 160 -8.48 23.67 -2.10
CA ASP A 160 -9.86 23.34 -2.46
C ASP A 160 -9.92 22.39 -3.66
N GLU A 161 -9.08 22.62 -4.67
CA GLU A 161 -9.00 21.73 -5.84
C GLU A 161 -8.46 20.36 -5.44
N VAL A 162 -7.38 20.33 -4.67
CA VAL A 162 -6.76 19.10 -4.18
C VAL A 162 -7.72 18.31 -3.30
N THR A 163 -8.46 18.98 -2.41
CA THR A 163 -9.45 18.32 -1.54
C THR A 163 -10.56 17.67 -2.35
N LYS A 164 -11.06 18.34 -3.42
CA LYS A 164 -12.11 17.80 -4.28
C LYS A 164 -11.73 16.47 -4.91
N PHE A 165 -10.47 16.28 -5.31
CA PHE A 165 -10.07 15.03 -5.93
C PHE A 165 -9.63 13.96 -4.90
N ILE A 166 -9.03 14.35 -3.76
CA ILE A 166 -8.68 13.38 -2.70
C ILE A 166 -9.92 12.79 -2.05
N LYS A 167 -10.99 13.58 -1.90
CA LYS A 167 -12.24 13.16 -1.26
C LYS A 167 -12.86 11.88 -1.85
N PRO A 168 -13.04 11.70 -3.17
CA PRO A 168 -13.53 10.46 -3.76
C PRO A 168 -12.59 9.26 -3.50
N VAL A 169 -11.28 9.46 -3.60
CA VAL A 169 -10.27 8.40 -3.41
C VAL A 169 -10.32 7.81 -2.01
N ILE A 170 -10.35 8.67 -0.99
CA ILE A 170 -10.39 8.20 0.40
C ILE A 170 -11.80 7.83 0.86
N GLY A 171 -12.83 8.48 0.31
CA GLY A 171 -14.24 8.23 0.66
C GLY A 171 -14.71 6.83 0.31
N SER A 172 -14.17 6.22 -0.75
CA SER A 172 -14.44 4.83 -1.11
C SER A 172 -13.97 3.83 -0.05
N LYS A 173 -13.00 4.19 0.81
CA LYS A 173 -12.34 3.34 1.79
C LYS A 173 -12.73 3.65 3.25
N LEU A 174 -13.45 4.75 3.49
CA LEU A 174 -13.88 5.21 4.82
C LEU A 174 -15.36 4.98 5.08
N VAL A 175 -15.75 5.16 6.33
CA VAL A 175 -17.16 5.30 6.73
C VAL A 175 -17.65 6.66 6.24
N HIS A 176 -18.88 6.69 5.72
CA HIS A 176 -19.50 7.91 5.19
C HIS A 176 -19.46 9.07 6.20
N GLY A 177 -19.03 10.23 5.72
CA GLY A 177 -18.89 11.46 6.50
C GLY A 177 -17.48 11.72 7.07
N GLN A 178 -16.63 10.70 7.19
CA GLN A 178 -15.26 10.86 7.67
C GLN A 178 -14.35 11.48 6.61
N GLU A 179 -14.68 11.28 5.34
CA GLU A 179 -13.94 11.81 4.20
C GLU A 179 -13.94 13.35 4.17
N GLU A 180 -14.99 13.98 4.67
CA GLU A 180 -15.09 15.45 4.70
C GLU A 180 -14.06 16.09 5.62
N PHE A 181 -13.72 15.39 6.69
CA PHE A 181 -12.71 15.86 7.63
C PHE A 181 -11.29 15.43 7.23
N LEU A 182 -11.11 14.18 6.77
CA LEU A 182 -9.79 13.65 6.49
C LEU A 182 -9.19 14.17 5.17
N ALA A 183 -10.01 14.42 4.14
CA ALA A 183 -9.52 14.89 2.85
C ALA A 183 -8.78 16.23 2.92
N PRO A 184 -9.27 17.26 3.60
CA PRO A 184 -8.53 18.51 3.78
C PRO A 184 -7.21 18.34 4.53
N LEU A 185 -7.16 17.45 5.54
CA LEU A 185 -5.94 17.18 6.29
C LEU A 185 -4.87 16.54 5.40
N VAL A 186 -5.25 15.54 4.60
CA VAL A 186 -4.34 14.89 3.64
C VAL A 186 -3.87 15.88 2.59
N ALA A 187 -4.78 16.69 2.04
CA ALA A 187 -4.45 17.73 1.08
C ALA A 187 -3.45 18.75 1.65
N GLN A 188 -3.70 19.25 2.86
CA GLN A 188 -2.81 20.19 3.54
C GLN A 188 -1.43 19.58 3.80
N ALA A 189 -1.37 18.33 4.25
CA ALA A 189 -0.11 17.63 4.49
C ALA A 189 0.70 17.48 3.20
N CYS A 190 0.05 17.11 2.09
CA CYS A 190 0.69 16.99 0.78
C CYS A 190 1.21 18.35 0.28
N ILE A 191 0.39 19.40 0.34
CA ILE A 191 0.77 20.76 -0.10
C ILE A 191 1.95 21.30 0.71
N ASN A 192 2.01 21.03 2.02
CA ASN A 192 3.14 21.46 2.86
C ASN A 192 4.49 20.88 2.41
N VAL A 193 4.46 19.74 1.71
CA VAL A 193 5.65 18.97 1.34
C VAL A 193 6.03 19.13 -0.13
N VAL A 194 5.15 19.70 -0.97
CA VAL A 194 5.39 19.85 -2.41
C VAL A 194 6.72 20.55 -2.68
N PRO A 195 7.64 19.94 -3.46
CA PRO A 195 8.85 20.58 -3.92
C PRO A 195 8.56 21.59 -5.05
N LYS A 196 9.54 22.42 -5.39
CA LYS A 196 9.42 23.35 -6.55
C LYS A 196 9.17 22.61 -7.86
N GLU A 197 9.82 21.46 -8.05
CA GLU A 197 9.56 20.52 -9.14
C GLU A 197 8.48 19.51 -8.69
N LYS A 198 7.24 19.78 -9.04
CA LYS A 198 6.05 19.03 -8.58
C LYS A 198 6.14 17.52 -8.85
N GLU A 199 6.77 17.12 -9.96
CA GLU A 199 6.95 15.72 -10.36
C GLU A 199 7.84 14.91 -9.40
N LYS A 200 8.73 15.60 -8.65
CA LYS A 200 9.64 14.98 -7.65
C LYS A 200 9.00 14.84 -6.26
N PHE A 201 7.69 14.89 -6.18
CA PHE A 201 6.99 14.66 -4.92
C PHE A 201 7.30 13.27 -4.36
N ASP A 202 7.83 13.23 -3.13
CA ASP A 202 8.17 12.00 -2.42
C ASP A 202 7.11 11.72 -1.35
N VAL A 203 6.41 10.59 -1.48
CA VAL A 203 5.39 10.12 -0.54
C VAL A 203 5.98 9.93 0.87
N ASP A 204 7.24 9.56 0.94
CA ASP A 204 7.94 9.33 2.20
C ASP A 204 8.07 10.58 3.07
N ASN A 205 7.85 11.76 2.53
CA ASN A 205 7.90 13.02 3.26
C ASN A 205 6.58 13.37 3.98
N VAL A 206 5.47 12.68 3.66
CA VAL A 206 4.22 12.75 4.42
C VAL A 206 4.16 11.56 5.37
N ARG A 207 4.07 11.84 6.65
CA ARG A 207 4.07 10.82 7.70
C ARG A 207 2.75 10.74 8.44
N VAL A 208 2.48 9.57 8.97
CA VAL A 208 1.32 9.32 9.82
C VAL A 208 1.81 8.91 11.20
N ALA A 209 1.36 9.63 12.22
CA ALA A 209 1.55 9.27 13.62
C ALA A 209 0.22 8.80 14.20
N LYS A 210 0.19 7.57 14.71
CA LYS A 210 -1.01 6.96 15.31
C LYS A 210 -0.98 7.18 16.82
N ILE A 211 -2.00 7.84 17.35
CA ILE A 211 -2.13 8.10 18.78
C ILE A 211 -3.49 7.60 19.27
N LEU A 212 -3.46 6.63 20.16
CA LEU A 212 -4.66 6.10 20.80
C LEU A 212 -5.33 7.16 21.67
N GLY A 213 -6.64 7.15 21.65
CA GLY A 213 -7.49 8.03 22.46
C GLY A 213 -7.99 9.26 21.69
N GLY A 214 -9.22 9.61 21.99
CA GLY A 214 -9.94 10.70 21.32
C GLY A 214 -10.76 10.23 20.14
N ASN A 215 -11.13 11.18 19.27
CA ASN A 215 -11.91 10.95 18.06
C ASN A 215 -11.12 11.43 16.85
N LEU A 216 -11.45 10.91 15.67
CA LEU A 216 -10.87 11.32 14.38
C LEU A 216 -10.88 12.84 14.19
N MET A 217 -11.93 13.53 14.64
CA MET A 217 -12.06 15.00 14.56
C MET A 217 -10.98 15.79 15.35
N LYS A 218 -10.19 15.10 16.18
CA LYS A 218 -9.05 15.71 16.90
C LYS A 218 -7.72 15.42 16.21
N SER A 219 -7.75 14.82 15.03
CA SER A 219 -6.58 14.62 14.19
C SER A 219 -6.14 15.96 13.60
N ASP A 220 -4.83 16.14 13.43
CA ASP A 220 -4.24 17.40 12.97
C ASP A 220 -3.01 17.17 12.11
N VAL A 221 -2.57 18.19 11.41
CA VAL A 221 -1.39 18.18 10.54
C VAL A 221 -0.29 19.05 11.16
N LEU A 222 0.84 18.42 11.45
CA LEU A 222 2.01 19.10 11.99
C LEU A 222 3.09 19.24 10.90
N LYS A 223 3.69 20.43 10.82
CA LYS A 223 4.90 20.64 10.01
C LYS A 223 6.09 20.07 10.77
N GLY A 224 6.77 19.11 10.18
CA GLY A 224 7.87 18.39 10.79
C GLY A 224 7.59 16.91 11.01
N LEU A 225 8.52 16.22 11.66
CA LEU A 225 8.42 14.81 12.01
C LEU A 225 8.00 14.64 13.46
N LEU A 226 6.91 13.94 13.71
CA LEU A 226 6.48 13.54 15.05
C LEU A 226 6.88 12.09 15.32
N VAL A 227 7.67 11.87 16.36
CA VAL A 227 8.10 10.54 16.81
C VAL A 227 7.43 10.24 18.15
N VAL A 228 6.66 9.14 18.21
CA VAL A 228 5.96 8.74 19.44
C VAL A 228 6.96 8.07 20.38
N ARG A 229 7.78 8.89 21.03
CA ARG A 229 8.84 8.49 21.98
C ARG A 229 8.97 9.53 23.08
N LYS A 230 9.62 9.14 24.17
CA LYS A 230 10.02 10.04 25.26
C LYS A 230 11.51 10.35 25.18
N THR A 231 11.94 11.44 25.80
CA THR A 231 13.36 11.72 26.06
C THR A 231 13.86 10.83 27.17
N GLU A 232 15.13 10.43 27.10
CA GLU A 232 15.76 9.59 28.15
C GLU A 232 16.38 10.42 29.27
N GLY A 233 16.61 11.73 29.07
CA GLY A 233 17.17 12.65 30.04
C GLY A 233 16.20 13.73 30.53
N SER A 234 16.70 14.70 31.26
CA SER A 234 15.98 15.85 31.83
C SER A 234 15.73 16.96 30.78
N VAL A 235 16.52 17.02 29.73
CA VAL A 235 16.43 18.04 28.69
C VAL A 235 15.25 17.73 27.77
N ILE A 236 14.26 18.63 27.70
CA ILE A 236 12.99 18.44 27.00
C ILE A 236 12.85 19.24 25.71
N SER A 237 13.72 20.21 25.46
CA SER A 237 13.68 21.06 24.26
C SER A 237 15.06 21.51 23.82
N CYS A 238 15.22 21.68 22.51
CA CYS A 238 16.45 22.16 21.91
C CYS A 238 16.10 22.99 20.67
N GLU A 239 16.60 24.23 20.59
CA GLU A 239 16.39 25.12 19.46
C GLU A 239 17.70 25.33 18.69
N LYS A 240 17.62 25.44 17.37
CA LYS A 240 18.75 25.65 16.45
C LYS A 240 19.93 24.75 16.80
N CYS A 241 19.66 23.44 16.76
CA CYS A 241 20.58 22.44 17.28
C CYS A 241 21.20 21.59 16.15
N ASN A 242 22.49 21.30 16.31
CA ASN A 242 23.14 20.24 15.57
C ASN A 242 22.78 18.90 16.22
N VAL A 243 22.51 17.91 15.38
CA VAL A 243 22.00 16.61 15.81
C VAL A 243 22.96 15.51 15.36
N GLY A 244 23.38 14.68 16.32
CA GLY A 244 24.14 13.46 16.03
C GLY A 244 23.21 12.24 16.01
N VAL A 245 23.26 11.42 14.93
CA VAL A 245 22.44 10.22 14.80
C VAL A 245 23.33 8.99 14.82
N TYR A 246 23.12 8.14 15.82
CA TYR A 246 23.94 6.96 16.08
C TYR A 246 23.15 5.67 15.92
N ASN A 247 23.70 4.70 15.20
CA ASN A 247 23.15 3.35 15.10
C ASN A 247 23.94 2.36 15.98
N CYS A 248 24.47 2.84 17.09
CA CYS A 248 25.20 2.06 18.08
C CYS A 248 24.65 2.32 19.47
N GLU A 249 25.07 1.51 20.42
CA GLU A 249 24.68 1.64 21.82
C GLU A 249 25.61 2.59 22.55
N PHE A 250 25.06 3.41 23.44
CA PHE A 250 25.82 4.22 24.38
C PHE A 250 26.00 3.47 25.71
N THR A 251 26.76 2.38 25.63
CA THR A 251 27.08 1.55 26.78
C THR A 251 28.60 1.38 26.86
N THR A 252 29.14 1.29 28.03
CA THR A 252 30.50 0.79 28.23
C THR A 252 30.44 -0.69 27.92
N LYS A 253 30.91 -1.07 26.74
CA LYS A 253 30.99 -2.48 26.38
C LYS A 253 32.09 -3.13 27.18
N GLY A 254 31.73 -4.03 28.10
CA GLY A 254 32.61 -5.12 28.47
C GLY A 254 32.95 -5.94 27.21
N ALA A 255 34.10 -6.57 27.16
CA ALA A 255 34.55 -7.37 26.02
C ALA A 255 33.42 -8.28 25.51
N GLU A 256 33.19 -8.32 24.18
CA GLU A 256 32.16 -9.17 23.56
C GLU A 256 32.51 -10.68 23.67
N THR A 257 33.62 -11.02 24.29
CA THR A 257 34.08 -12.35 24.62
C THR A 257 33.56 -12.77 26.00
N ASN A 258 33.29 -14.07 26.17
CA ASN A 258 32.93 -14.68 27.46
C ASN A 258 34.06 -14.58 28.51
N ASP A 259 34.98 -13.65 28.33
CA ASP A 259 36.11 -13.46 29.23
C ASP A 259 35.62 -12.75 30.51
N GLN A 260 35.86 -13.40 31.63
CA GLN A 260 35.57 -12.84 32.94
C GLN A 260 36.76 -11.99 33.39
N VAL A 261 36.52 -10.73 33.74
CA VAL A 261 37.52 -9.89 34.38
C VAL A 261 37.57 -10.26 35.86
N VAL A 262 38.71 -10.79 36.29
CA VAL A 262 38.92 -11.21 37.69
C VAL A 262 39.71 -10.11 38.39
N PHE A 263 39.05 -9.43 39.33
CA PHE A 263 39.71 -8.47 40.23
C PHE A 263 40.30 -9.19 41.44
N LYS A 264 41.54 -8.91 41.75
CA LYS A 264 42.23 -9.49 42.90
C LYS A 264 42.23 -8.58 44.13
N THR A 265 42.05 -7.28 43.93
CA THR A 265 42.03 -6.29 44.97
C THR A 265 40.85 -5.34 44.86
N ALA A 266 40.40 -4.76 45.97
CA ALA A 266 39.34 -3.74 45.99
C ALA A 266 39.73 -2.48 45.22
N ASP A 267 41.02 -2.12 45.21
CA ASP A 267 41.52 -0.96 44.47
C ASP A 267 41.48 -1.16 42.96
N GLU A 268 41.72 -2.37 42.48
CA GLU A 268 41.55 -2.70 41.05
C GLU A 268 40.10 -2.55 40.59
N LEU A 269 39.13 -2.97 41.40
CA LEU A 269 37.69 -2.82 41.12
C LEU A 269 37.28 -1.36 41.05
N LEU A 270 37.75 -0.55 42.04
CA LEU A 270 37.47 0.89 42.06
C LEU A 270 38.11 1.63 40.90
N ASN A 271 39.34 1.28 40.54
CA ASN A 271 40.01 1.88 39.37
C ASN A 271 39.34 1.47 38.04
N TYR A 272 38.83 0.27 37.92
CA TYR A 272 38.09 -0.18 36.76
C TYR A 272 36.80 0.62 36.59
N THR A 273 36.01 0.74 37.66
CA THR A 273 34.76 1.53 37.64
C THR A 273 35.03 3.00 37.30
N LYS A 274 36.05 3.62 37.87
CA LYS A 274 36.47 4.99 37.55
C LYS A 274 36.92 5.11 36.09
N SER A 275 37.62 4.13 35.55
CA SER A 275 38.07 4.15 34.16
C SER A 275 36.90 4.05 33.17
N GLU A 276 35.84 3.32 33.52
CA GLU A 276 34.60 3.26 32.72
C GLU A 276 33.85 4.60 32.73
N GLU A 277 33.77 5.24 33.92
CA GLU A 277 33.17 6.58 34.06
C GLU A 277 33.94 7.62 33.26
N ASP A 278 35.28 7.66 33.42
CA ASP A 278 36.16 8.59 32.70
C ASP A 278 36.11 8.38 31.20
N HIS A 279 36.00 7.14 30.73
CA HIS A 279 35.88 6.81 29.30
C HIS A 279 34.56 7.32 28.73
N MET A 280 33.43 7.09 29.42
CA MET A 280 32.14 7.59 28.99
C MET A 280 32.09 9.11 28.99
N GLU A 281 32.63 9.75 30.06
CA GLU A 281 32.72 11.21 30.13
C GLU A 281 33.53 11.79 28.97
N LYS A 282 34.64 11.14 28.60
CA LYS A 282 35.48 11.56 27.49
C LYS A 282 34.73 11.49 26.16
N ILE A 283 34.03 10.40 25.89
CA ILE A 283 33.20 10.25 24.68
C ILE A 283 32.12 11.34 24.61
N VAL A 284 31.41 11.56 25.71
CA VAL A 284 30.37 12.59 25.77
C VAL A 284 30.96 13.99 25.59
N LYS A 285 32.12 14.29 26.17
CA LYS A 285 32.83 15.56 25.99
C LYS A 285 33.23 15.78 24.53
N GLU A 286 33.76 14.76 23.85
CA GLU A 286 34.10 14.84 22.43
C GLU A 286 32.87 15.20 21.58
N ILE A 287 31.69 14.63 21.92
CA ILE A 287 30.42 14.95 21.25
C ILE A 287 29.99 16.39 21.52
N VAL A 288 30.11 16.85 22.75
CA VAL A 288 29.80 18.24 23.14
C VAL A 288 30.70 19.23 22.40
N ASP A 289 32.00 18.96 22.38
CA ASP A 289 33.03 19.82 21.74
C ASP A 289 32.80 19.93 20.22
N SER A 290 32.18 18.92 19.61
CA SER A 290 31.74 19.00 18.19
C SER A 290 30.56 19.94 17.97
N GLY A 291 29.88 20.40 19.02
CA GLY A 291 28.73 21.31 18.94
C GLY A 291 27.38 20.65 18.81
N VAL A 292 27.28 19.34 19.04
CA VAL A 292 26.02 18.58 19.06
C VAL A 292 25.22 18.89 20.32
N LYS A 293 23.95 19.23 20.17
CA LYS A 293 23.02 19.49 21.30
C LYS A 293 21.93 18.43 21.44
N CYS A 294 21.75 17.59 20.42
CA CYS A 294 20.80 16.49 20.46
C CYS A 294 21.42 15.21 19.92
N VAL A 295 21.25 14.12 20.66
CA VAL A 295 21.73 12.78 20.32
C VAL A 295 20.54 11.85 20.12
N ILE A 296 20.50 11.20 18.96
CA ILE A 296 19.46 10.23 18.61
C ILE A 296 20.15 8.89 18.40
N THR A 297 19.73 7.86 19.14
CA THR A 297 20.35 6.54 19.03
C THR A 297 19.37 5.45 18.66
N GLY A 298 19.85 4.47 17.86
CA GLY A 298 19.14 3.23 17.56
C GLY A 298 19.34 2.13 18.62
N GLY A 299 20.36 2.28 19.48
CA GLY A 299 20.71 1.33 20.53
C GLY A 299 20.26 1.75 21.92
N SER A 300 20.68 1.00 22.92
CA SER A 300 20.44 1.32 24.33
C SER A 300 21.35 2.47 24.81
N ILE A 301 20.86 3.24 25.76
CA ILE A 301 21.62 4.30 26.44
C ILE A 301 21.80 3.87 27.90
N SER A 302 23.03 3.78 28.37
CA SER A 302 23.30 3.48 29.78
C SER A 302 22.92 4.65 30.69
N ASN A 303 22.56 4.36 31.93
CA ASN A 303 22.25 5.39 32.92
C ASN A 303 23.43 6.37 33.14
N LEU A 304 24.65 5.86 33.02
CA LEU A 304 25.86 6.66 33.08
C LEU A 304 25.94 7.67 31.93
N ALA A 305 25.63 7.23 30.70
CA ALA A 305 25.59 8.13 29.54
C ALA A 305 24.49 9.19 29.69
N ILE A 306 23.30 8.82 30.21
CA ILE A 306 22.20 9.75 30.47
C ILE A 306 22.63 10.82 31.48
N HIS A 307 23.33 10.42 32.57
CA HIS A 307 23.82 11.35 33.55
C HIS A 307 24.77 12.40 32.93
N TYR A 308 25.69 11.98 32.06
CA TYR A 308 26.60 12.92 31.40
C TYR A 308 25.88 13.77 30.34
N PHE A 309 24.89 13.23 29.60
CA PHE A 309 24.08 14.03 28.71
C PHE A 309 23.33 15.14 29.46
N ASP A 310 22.74 14.83 30.61
CA ASP A 310 22.07 15.82 31.45
C ASP A 310 23.07 16.84 32.01
N LYS A 311 24.27 16.41 32.48
CA LYS A 311 25.33 17.28 32.96
C LYS A 311 25.78 18.33 31.95
N TYR A 312 25.84 17.93 30.65
CA TYR A 312 26.26 18.82 29.57
C TYR A 312 25.07 19.44 28.79
N GLY A 313 23.85 19.21 29.22
CA GLY A 313 22.64 19.79 28.62
C GLY A 313 22.32 19.27 27.22
N ILE A 314 22.66 18.03 26.92
CA ILE A 314 22.34 17.36 25.64
C ILE A 314 20.99 16.66 25.75
N MET A 315 20.09 16.94 24.79
CA MET A 315 18.86 16.18 24.66
C MET A 315 19.15 14.80 24.04
N ALA A 316 18.73 13.74 24.70
CA ALA A 316 18.91 12.38 24.17
C ALA A 316 17.60 11.62 24.10
N PHE A 317 17.40 10.87 23.00
CA PHE A 317 16.29 9.93 22.89
C PHE A 317 16.64 8.71 22.02
N ARG A 318 15.88 7.65 22.25
CA ARG A 318 16.10 6.35 21.64
C ARG A 318 15.02 6.01 20.63
N THR A 319 15.42 5.47 19.47
CA THR A 319 14.54 4.97 18.43
C THR A 319 14.91 3.54 18.04
N MET A 320 14.10 2.56 18.45
CA MET A 320 14.41 1.13 18.21
C MET A 320 14.32 0.72 16.74
N SER A 321 13.49 1.40 15.96
CA SER A 321 13.28 1.08 14.56
C SER A 321 14.40 1.64 13.69
N LYS A 322 15.17 0.77 13.04
CA LYS A 322 16.20 1.17 12.07
C LYS A 322 15.62 1.99 10.88
N PHE A 323 14.39 1.71 10.50
CA PHE A 323 13.69 2.46 9.45
C PHE A 323 13.35 3.88 9.91
N GLU A 324 12.85 4.02 11.14
CA GLU A 324 12.54 5.32 11.73
C GLU A 324 13.81 6.16 11.92
N LEU A 325 14.89 5.55 12.41
CA LEU A 325 16.18 6.19 12.56
C LEU A 325 16.74 6.71 11.23
N ARG A 326 16.69 5.90 10.15
CA ARG A 326 17.10 6.34 8.82
C ARG A 326 16.27 7.50 8.28
N ARG A 327 14.97 7.51 8.56
CA ARG A 327 14.07 8.60 8.17
C ARG A 327 14.40 9.88 8.91
N ILE A 328 14.60 9.79 10.22
CA ILE A 328 15.04 10.94 11.03
C ILE A 328 16.35 11.48 10.47
N ALA A 329 17.35 10.64 10.22
CA ALA A 329 18.62 11.05 9.65
C ALA A 329 18.45 11.76 8.31
N LYS A 330 17.65 11.18 7.39
CA LYS A 330 17.34 11.81 6.08
C LYS A 330 16.65 13.17 6.26
N SER A 331 15.73 13.29 7.21
CA SER A 331 14.95 14.52 7.45
C SER A 331 15.80 15.67 7.94
N ILE A 332 16.74 15.40 8.83
CA ILE A 332 17.65 16.41 9.40
C ILE A 332 18.95 16.56 8.60
N GLY A 333 19.15 15.72 7.57
CA GLY A 333 20.36 15.71 6.75
C GLY A 333 21.58 15.20 7.48
N ALA A 334 21.41 14.26 8.44
CA ALA A 334 22.48 13.62 9.17
C ALA A 334 22.92 12.31 8.52
N THR A 335 24.16 11.93 8.75
CA THR A 335 24.67 10.60 8.43
C THR A 335 24.55 9.68 9.65
N LEU A 336 24.16 8.42 9.43
CA LEU A 336 24.07 7.41 10.49
C LEU A 336 25.47 6.97 10.93
N LEU A 337 25.84 7.27 12.16
CA LEU A 337 27.11 6.86 12.74
C LEU A 337 27.00 5.47 13.37
N VAL A 338 27.93 4.60 13.02
CA VAL A 338 28.05 3.25 13.62
C VAL A 338 29.08 3.22 14.75
N ARG A 339 29.88 4.29 14.86
CA ARG A 339 30.91 4.47 15.89
C ARG A 339 30.47 5.45 16.96
N LEU A 340 30.93 5.24 18.18
CA LEU A 340 30.88 6.24 19.25
C LEU A 340 31.99 7.27 19.04
N GLY A 341 31.72 8.52 19.41
CA GLY A 341 32.66 9.63 19.32
C GLY A 341 32.09 10.86 18.63
N ALA A 342 32.89 11.88 18.47
CA ALA A 342 32.49 13.13 17.82
C ALA A 342 32.15 12.94 16.35
N PRO A 343 30.99 13.44 15.88
CA PRO A 343 30.66 13.50 14.46
C PRO A 343 31.44 14.61 13.77
N THR A 344 31.77 14.44 12.49
CA THR A 344 32.30 15.52 11.66
C THR A 344 31.20 16.50 11.28
N LYS A 345 31.56 17.69 10.80
CA LYS A 345 30.58 18.70 10.38
C LYS A 345 29.64 18.22 9.25
N GLU A 346 30.11 17.30 8.41
CA GLU A 346 29.34 16.72 7.31
C GLU A 346 28.41 15.59 7.76
N GLU A 347 28.76 14.95 8.87
CA GLU A 347 27.96 13.86 9.47
C GLU A 347 26.82 14.39 10.35
N MET A 348 26.94 15.63 10.84
CA MET A 348 25.94 16.25 11.69
C MET A 348 24.72 16.69 10.89
N GLY A 349 23.52 16.41 11.44
CA GLY A 349 22.29 17.01 10.97
C GLY A 349 21.98 18.33 11.67
N TYR A 350 21.01 19.06 11.13
CA TYR A 350 20.51 20.30 11.70
C TYR A 350 19.00 20.26 11.88
N ALA A 351 18.52 20.76 13.02
CA ALA A 351 17.11 20.95 13.28
C ALA A 351 16.85 22.34 13.87
N ASP A 352 15.77 22.99 13.42
CA ASP A 352 15.38 24.30 13.95
C ASP A 352 14.78 24.20 15.35
N GLU A 353 13.98 23.16 15.58
CA GLU A 353 13.33 22.91 16.87
C GLU A 353 13.20 21.40 17.09
N ILE A 354 13.61 20.93 18.24
CA ILE A 354 13.30 19.59 18.76
C ILE A 354 12.72 19.77 20.15
N LYS A 355 11.47 19.33 20.33
CA LYS A 355 10.84 19.43 21.65
C LYS A 355 9.97 18.23 21.98
N LEU A 356 9.91 17.94 23.27
CA LEU A 356 8.96 17.00 23.83
C LEU A 356 7.58 17.67 23.89
N THR A 357 6.60 17.06 23.23
CA THR A 357 5.20 17.50 23.24
C THR A 357 4.34 16.37 23.76
N GLU A 358 3.33 16.68 24.51
CA GLU A 358 2.35 15.70 24.98
C GLU A 358 1.09 15.80 24.14
N VAL A 359 0.72 14.67 23.53
CA VAL A 359 -0.50 14.55 22.75
C VAL A 359 -1.34 13.44 23.40
N SER A 360 -2.43 13.82 24.08
CA SER A 360 -3.36 12.87 24.72
C SER A 360 -2.70 11.83 25.62
N SER A 361 -1.92 12.25 26.56
CA SER A 361 -1.20 11.37 27.53
C SER A 361 -0.05 10.55 26.94
N GLN A 362 0.24 10.68 25.64
CA GLN A 362 1.44 10.11 25.04
C GLN A 362 2.49 11.19 24.81
N LYS A 363 3.70 10.92 25.28
CA LYS A 363 4.85 11.79 25.07
C LYS A 363 5.39 11.56 23.65
N CYS A 364 5.52 12.64 22.90
CA CYS A 364 5.99 12.63 21.53
C CYS A 364 7.08 13.68 21.34
N ILE A 365 8.05 13.39 20.50
CA ILE A 365 9.12 14.32 20.15
C ILE A 365 8.80 14.90 18.77
N LEU A 366 8.67 16.22 18.70
CA LEU A 366 8.50 16.96 17.47
C LEU A 366 9.88 17.44 16.99
N ILE A 367 10.23 17.07 15.77
CA ILE A 367 11.46 17.49 15.09
C ILE A 367 11.04 18.39 13.91
N ARG A 368 11.49 19.62 13.91
CA ARG A 368 11.16 20.61 12.90
C ARG A 368 12.41 21.09 12.17
N ARG A 369 12.34 21.12 10.85
CA ARG A 369 13.38 21.69 9.99
C ARG A 369 12.71 22.40 8.82
N ASP A 370 12.81 23.72 8.79
CA ASP A 370 12.24 24.57 7.73
C ASP A 370 13.28 24.78 6.59
N SER A 371 13.67 23.69 5.89
CA SER A 371 14.51 23.78 4.70
C SER A 371 13.71 23.54 3.42
N GLU A 372 14.03 24.23 2.35
CA GLU A 372 13.30 24.11 1.06
C GLU A 372 13.33 22.68 0.48
N ASN A 373 14.39 21.92 0.73
CA ASN A 373 14.61 20.62 0.11
C ASN A 373 14.13 19.42 0.96
N ASN A 374 13.86 19.61 2.24
CA ASN A 374 13.50 18.53 3.17
C ASN A 374 12.26 18.88 3.99
N LYS A 375 11.21 19.32 3.32
CA LYS A 375 9.93 19.57 3.98
C LYS A 375 9.29 18.26 4.38
N LEU A 376 8.94 18.14 5.65
CA LEU A 376 8.20 17.01 6.21
C LEU A 376 6.88 17.48 6.78
N SER A 377 5.87 16.67 6.65
CA SER A 377 4.58 16.88 7.28
C SER A 377 4.12 15.58 7.95
N THR A 378 3.62 15.68 9.16
CA THR A 378 3.08 14.52 9.90
C THR A 378 1.61 14.73 10.18
N ILE A 379 0.80 13.79 9.72
CA ILE A 379 -0.63 13.72 10.05
C ILE A 379 -0.75 12.92 11.34
N VAL A 380 -1.26 13.55 12.39
CA VAL A 380 -1.52 12.90 13.68
C VAL A 380 -2.94 12.35 13.66
N LEU A 381 -3.06 11.03 13.55
CA LEU A 381 -4.35 10.35 13.56
C LEU A 381 -4.75 9.97 14.99
N ARG A 382 -6.00 10.27 15.34
CA ARG A 382 -6.61 9.96 16.63
C ARG A 382 -7.73 8.96 16.46
N GLY A 383 -7.76 7.93 17.31
CA GLY A 383 -8.79 6.89 17.23
C GLY A 383 -8.88 6.05 18.48
N ALA A 384 -9.97 5.30 18.60
CA ALA A 384 -10.26 4.48 19.78
C ALA A 384 -9.52 3.13 19.77
N THR A 385 -9.28 2.54 18.59
CA THR A 385 -8.65 1.22 18.43
C THR A 385 -7.48 1.26 17.46
N ASN A 386 -6.52 0.36 17.65
CA ASN A 386 -5.36 0.24 16.76
C ASN A 386 -5.79 -0.15 15.34
N ASP A 387 -6.75 -1.07 15.19
CA ASP A 387 -7.20 -1.54 13.88
C ASP A 387 -7.83 -0.41 13.06
N MET A 388 -8.61 0.47 13.72
CA MET A 388 -9.15 1.66 13.08
C MET A 388 -8.02 2.62 12.66
N LEU A 389 -7.03 2.84 13.51
CA LEU A 389 -5.88 3.70 13.21
C LEU A 389 -5.03 3.11 12.07
N ASP A 390 -4.83 1.79 12.03
CA ASP A 390 -4.12 1.10 10.96
C ASP A 390 -4.87 1.22 9.63
N ASN A 391 -6.20 1.14 9.65
CA ASN A 391 -7.01 1.37 8.45
C ASN A 391 -6.93 2.83 7.99
N LEU A 392 -7.04 3.79 8.90
CA LEU A 392 -6.90 5.22 8.59
C LEU A 392 -5.52 5.57 8.02
N GLU A 393 -4.44 4.99 8.56
CA GLU A 393 -3.09 5.16 8.03
C GLU A 393 -3.00 4.69 6.56
N ARG A 394 -3.58 3.52 6.25
CA ARG A 394 -3.61 3.01 4.87
C ARG A 394 -4.39 3.93 3.94
N VAL A 395 -5.54 4.41 4.39
CA VAL A 395 -6.37 5.35 3.60
C VAL A 395 -5.63 6.66 3.34
N VAL A 396 -4.93 7.21 4.34
CA VAL A 396 -4.07 8.39 4.15
C VAL A 396 -2.98 8.11 3.14
N ASN A 397 -2.29 6.98 3.24
CA ASN A 397 -1.25 6.59 2.28
C ASN A 397 -1.80 6.45 0.85
N CYS A 398 -3.03 5.93 0.69
CA CYS A 398 -3.71 5.91 -0.61
C CYS A 398 -3.94 7.33 -1.15
N GLY A 399 -4.42 8.25 -0.31
CA GLY A 399 -4.62 9.65 -0.68
C GLY A 399 -3.31 10.36 -1.07
N VAL A 400 -2.22 10.11 -0.35
CA VAL A 400 -0.90 10.67 -0.64
C VAL A 400 -0.33 10.12 -1.96
N ASN A 401 -0.49 8.80 -2.22
CA ASN A 401 -0.09 8.19 -3.49
C ASN A 401 -0.91 8.74 -4.67
N ALA A 402 -2.22 8.91 -4.49
CA ALA A 402 -3.08 9.54 -5.50
C ALA A 402 -2.63 10.97 -5.80
N TYR A 403 -2.29 11.76 -4.77
CA TYR A 403 -1.72 13.10 -4.96
C TYR A 403 -0.41 13.09 -5.73
N ARG A 404 0.49 12.14 -5.46
CA ARG A 404 1.72 11.93 -6.25
C ARG A 404 1.41 11.72 -7.73
N SER A 405 0.40 10.91 -8.03
CA SER A 405 -0.01 10.64 -9.41
C SER A 405 -0.54 11.89 -10.11
N VAL A 406 -1.30 12.73 -9.41
CA VAL A 406 -1.79 14.02 -9.92
C VAL A 406 -0.65 15.03 -10.13
N CYS A 407 0.37 15.03 -9.29
CA CYS A 407 1.57 15.85 -9.51
C CYS A 407 2.29 15.52 -10.82
N LYS A 408 2.21 14.25 -11.28
CA LYS A 408 2.78 13.79 -12.56
C LYS A 408 1.86 14.09 -13.74
N ASN A 409 0.57 13.79 -13.61
CA ASN A 409 -0.43 14.02 -14.65
C ASN A 409 -1.71 14.61 -14.01
N PRO A 410 -2.03 15.89 -14.20
CA PRO A 410 -3.17 16.55 -13.57
C PRO A 410 -4.50 16.38 -14.31
N SER A 411 -4.65 15.37 -15.19
CA SER A 411 -5.82 15.15 -16.04
C SER A 411 -6.85 14.23 -15.37
N PHE A 412 -8.13 14.57 -15.51
CA PHE A 412 -9.26 13.86 -14.92
C PHE A 412 -10.35 13.56 -15.94
N VAL A 413 -11.08 12.49 -15.66
CA VAL A 413 -12.26 12.03 -16.40
C VAL A 413 -13.48 12.00 -15.48
N ALA A 414 -14.67 11.93 -16.04
CA ALA A 414 -15.90 11.81 -15.29
C ALA A 414 -15.94 10.47 -14.52
N GLY A 415 -16.12 10.55 -13.21
CA GLY A 415 -16.23 9.39 -12.32
C GLY A 415 -17.64 8.81 -12.24
N ALA A 416 -17.97 8.15 -11.11
CA ALA A 416 -19.29 7.57 -10.85
C ALA A 416 -19.80 6.60 -11.93
N GLY A 417 -18.89 5.87 -12.60
CA GLY A 417 -19.21 4.94 -13.69
C GLY A 417 -19.54 5.59 -15.02
N ALA A 418 -19.44 6.92 -15.16
CA ALA A 418 -19.71 7.64 -16.40
C ALA A 418 -18.73 7.27 -17.51
N ILE A 419 -17.43 7.33 -17.23
CA ILE A 419 -16.39 6.98 -18.21
C ILE A 419 -16.47 5.51 -18.61
N ASP A 420 -16.80 4.60 -17.67
CA ASP A 420 -16.89 3.17 -17.96
C ASP A 420 -18.06 2.88 -18.93
N MET A 421 -19.21 3.54 -18.74
CA MET A 421 -20.35 3.44 -19.65
C MET A 421 -20.02 4.02 -21.04
N TYR A 422 -19.31 5.16 -21.08
CA TYR A 422 -18.86 5.76 -22.34
C TYR A 422 -17.94 4.83 -23.12
N LEU A 423 -16.95 4.26 -22.44
CA LEU A 423 -16.01 3.30 -23.05
C LEU A 423 -16.74 2.05 -23.54
N SER A 424 -17.67 1.50 -22.73
CA SER A 424 -18.50 0.36 -23.12
C SER A 424 -19.20 0.62 -24.45
N GLN A 425 -19.93 1.73 -24.56
CA GLN A 425 -20.69 2.05 -25.79
C GLN A 425 -19.77 2.23 -27.00
N LYS A 426 -18.66 2.95 -26.84
CA LYS A 426 -17.75 3.23 -27.96
C LYS A 426 -16.98 1.99 -28.42
N ILE A 427 -16.63 1.07 -27.52
CA ILE A 427 -15.99 -0.19 -27.89
C ILE A 427 -16.99 -1.14 -28.58
N VAL A 428 -18.24 -1.21 -28.11
CA VAL A 428 -19.30 -1.98 -28.77
C VAL A 428 -19.63 -1.40 -30.15
N GLU A 429 -19.65 -0.07 -30.34
CA GLU A 429 -19.76 0.57 -31.64
C GLU A 429 -18.60 0.16 -32.56
N TYR A 430 -17.37 0.22 -32.06
CA TYR A 430 -16.18 -0.21 -32.81
C TYR A 430 -16.22 -1.70 -33.17
N ALA A 431 -16.69 -2.57 -32.27
CA ALA A 431 -16.86 -3.99 -32.58
C ALA A 431 -17.72 -4.24 -33.83
N ARG A 432 -18.77 -3.45 -34.05
CA ARG A 432 -19.66 -3.57 -35.21
C ARG A 432 -19.02 -3.15 -36.53
N GLU A 433 -17.94 -2.39 -36.49
CA GLU A 433 -17.17 -1.98 -37.67
C GLU A 433 -16.17 -3.07 -38.10
N VAL A 434 -15.81 -3.99 -37.21
CA VAL A 434 -14.85 -5.07 -37.46
C VAL A 434 -15.56 -6.26 -38.06
N THR A 435 -15.02 -6.81 -39.15
CA THR A 435 -15.63 -7.93 -39.88
C THR A 435 -15.01 -9.29 -39.60
N SER A 436 -14.01 -9.37 -38.72
CA SER A 436 -13.32 -10.61 -38.34
C SER A 436 -13.97 -11.27 -37.12
N LEU A 437 -13.55 -12.51 -36.79
CA LEU A 437 -14.01 -13.22 -35.57
C LEU A 437 -13.68 -12.47 -34.28
N ASP A 438 -12.69 -11.58 -34.29
CA ASP A 438 -12.32 -10.71 -33.18
C ASP A 438 -13.48 -9.81 -32.72
N GLN A 439 -14.48 -9.57 -33.61
CA GLN A 439 -15.67 -8.78 -33.28
C GLN A 439 -16.32 -9.22 -31.98
N TYR A 440 -16.51 -10.53 -31.78
CA TYR A 440 -17.12 -11.06 -30.55
C TYR A 440 -16.28 -10.77 -29.29
N ALA A 441 -14.96 -10.86 -29.41
CA ALA A 441 -14.07 -10.57 -28.30
C ALA A 441 -14.02 -9.06 -27.99
N ILE A 442 -14.07 -8.20 -29.01
CA ILE A 442 -14.10 -6.74 -28.81
C ILE A 442 -15.43 -6.33 -28.18
N GLU A 443 -16.56 -6.90 -28.62
CA GLU A 443 -17.87 -6.63 -28.03
C GLU A 443 -17.91 -7.04 -26.55
N ALA A 444 -17.44 -8.24 -26.22
CA ALA A 444 -17.36 -8.74 -24.87
C ALA A 444 -16.44 -7.87 -23.97
N PHE A 445 -15.34 -7.37 -24.51
CA PHE A 445 -14.47 -6.42 -23.80
C PHE A 445 -15.20 -5.11 -23.50
N GLY A 446 -15.98 -4.60 -24.46
CA GLY A 446 -16.82 -3.41 -24.25
C GLY A 446 -17.91 -3.62 -23.20
N GLU A 447 -18.60 -4.76 -23.23
CA GLU A 447 -19.62 -5.11 -22.24
C GLU A 447 -19.04 -5.27 -20.82
N ALA A 448 -17.79 -5.73 -20.68
CA ALA A 448 -17.15 -5.89 -19.39
C ALA A 448 -17.02 -4.58 -18.60
N PHE A 449 -16.95 -3.42 -19.25
CA PHE A 449 -16.94 -2.12 -18.56
C PHE A 449 -18.22 -1.85 -17.78
N GLU A 450 -19.35 -2.41 -18.19
CA GLU A 450 -20.63 -2.22 -17.49
C GLU A 450 -20.64 -2.81 -16.08
N VAL A 451 -19.69 -3.68 -15.75
CA VAL A 451 -19.60 -4.26 -14.40
C VAL A 451 -19.38 -3.19 -13.33
N ILE A 452 -18.70 -2.10 -13.65
CA ILE A 452 -18.37 -1.05 -12.68
C ILE A 452 -19.63 -0.25 -12.27
N PRO A 453 -20.35 0.41 -13.19
CA PRO A 453 -21.59 1.10 -12.82
C PRO A 453 -22.64 0.14 -12.24
N ARG A 454 -22.74 -1.10 -12.75
CA ARG A 454 -23.61 -2.14 -12.19
C ARG A 454 -23.28 -2.41 -10.71
N THR A 455 -22.02 -2.62 -10.39
CA THR A 455 -21.58 -2.91 -9.01
C THR A 455 -21.82 -1.72 -8.07
N ILE A 456 -21.61 -0.49 -8.54
CA ILE A 456 -21.90 0.71 -7.76
C ILE A 456 -23.39 0.79 -7.41
N MET A 457 -24.26 0.46 -8.36
CA MET A 457 -25.72 0.41 -8.14
C MET A 457 -26.10 -0.71 -7.17
N GLU A 458 -25.58 -1.93 -7.36
CA GLU A 458 -25.83 -3.09 -6.51
C GLU A 458 -25.46 -2.80 -5.05
N ASN A 459 -24.26 -2.27 -4.80
CA ASN A 459 -23.77 -1.95 -3.48
C ASN A 459 -24.55 -0.78 -2.82
N SER A 460 -25.22 0.04 -3.63
CA SER A 460 -26.04 1.16 -3.15
C SER A 460 -27.54 0.79 -3.01
N GLY A 461 -27.94 -0.45 -3.35
CA GLY A 461 -29.33 -0.89 -3.29
C GLY A 461 -30.24 -0.27 -4.36
N ILE A 462 -29.66 0.23 -5.46
CA ILE A 462 -30.38 0.84 -6.58
C ILE A 462 -30.83 -0.25 -7.56
N ASN A 463 -32.03 -0.10 -8.16
CA ASN A 463 -32.50 -1.03 -9.18
C ASN A 463 -31.62 -0.98 -10.43
N VAL A 464 -30.76 -1.99 -10.58
CA VAL A 464 -29.72 -2.04 -11.63
C VAL A 464 -30.34 -2.07 -13.02
N ASN A 465 -31.34 -2.93 -13.27
CA ASN A 465 -31.88 -3.13 -14.61
C ASN A 465 -32.49 -1.86 -15.21
N GLU A 466 -33.22 -1.12 -14.40
CA GLU A 466 -33.87 0.12 -14.82
C GLU A 466 -32.85 1.25 -15.00
N LYS A 467 -31.99 1.45 -14.00
CA LYS A 467 -31.08 2.59 -14.00
C LYS A 467 -29.90 2.41 -14.94
N LEU A 468 -29.42 1.18 -15.18
CA LEU A 468 -28.35 0.92 -16.15
C LEU A 468 -28.78 1.27 -17.57
N SER A 469 -30.01 0.88 -17.96
CA SER A 469 -30.55 1.24 -19.28
C SER A 469 -30.73 2.76 -19.42
N THR A 470 -31.18 3.43 -18.36
CA THR A 470 -31.30 4.89 -18.34
C THR A 470 -29.92 5.57 -18.40
N LEU A 471 -28.92 5.03 -17.69
CA LEU A 471 -27.54 5.51 -17.74
C LEU A 471 -26.97 5.39 -19.17
N ARG A 472 -27.16 4.26 -19.82
CA ARG A 472 -26.74 4.03 -21.20
C ARG A 472 -27.36 5.05 -22.16
N ALA A 473 -28.66 5.30 -22.06
CA ALA A 473 -29.36 6.28 -22.90
C ALA A 473 -28.87 7.72 -22.65
N LYS A 474 -28.72 8.14 -21.39
CA LYS A 474 -28.26 9.50 -21.06
C LYS A 474 -26.78 9.71 -21.37
N ASN A 475 -25.92 8.70 -21.19
CA ASN A 475 -24.49 8.79 -21.46
C ASN A 475 -24.20 8.92 -22.95
N THR A 476 -25.04 8.36 -23.84
CA THR A 476 -24.95 8.59 -25.29
C THR A 476 -25.11 10.06 -25.68
N ILE A 477 -25.91 10.83 -24.91
CA ILE A 477 -26.14 12.26 -25.15
C ILE A 477 -25.01 13.09 -24.49
N ASN A 478 -24.69 12.78 -23.24
CA ASN A 478 -23.64 13.46 -22.47
C ASN A 478 -22.71 12.40 -21.81
N PRO A 479 -21.45 12.29 -22.23
CA PRO A 479 -20.49 11.31 -21.70
C PRO A 479 -20.22 11.43 -20.20
N ASN A 480 -20.52 12.57 -19.58
CA ASN A 480 -20.26 12.84 -18.17
C ASN A 480 -21.37 12.34 -17.22
N MET A 481 -22.45 11.75 -17.78
CA MET A 481 -23.56 11.26 -16.96
C MET A 481 -23.14 10.02 -16.16
N GLY A 482 -23.21 10.13 -14.84
CA GLY A 482 -22.86 9.08 -13.87
C GLY A 482 -23.97 8.85 -12.84
N ILE A 483 -23.72 7.99 -11.87
CA ILE A 483 -24.69 7.55 -10.87
C ILE A 483 -24.50 8.36 -9.58
N ASN A 484 -25.54 9.05 -9.17
CA ASN A 484 -25.60 9.65 -7.85
C ASN A 484 -26.08 8.59 -6.82
N ILE A 485 -25.19 8.08 -6.00
CA ILE A 485 -25.50 7.03 -5.02
C ILE A 485 -26.40 7.52 -3.86
N LYS A 486 -26.52 8.83 -3.64
CA LYS A 486 -27.37 9.42 -2.59
C LYS A 486 -28.83 9.51 -3.04
N THR A 487 -29.08 9.92 -4.27
CA THR A 487 -30.42 10.09 -4.83
C THR A 487 -30.91 8.88 -5.61
N GLY A 488 -30.00 8.02 -6.08
CA GLY A 488 -30.29 6.94 -7.01
C GLY A 488 -30.58 7.41 -8.44
N GLU A 489 -30.35 8.70 -8.73
CA GLU A 489 -30.59 9.28 -10.05
C GLU A 489 -29.30 9.40 -10.86
N ILE A 490 -29.47 9.59 -12.18
CA ILE A 490 -28.37 9.76 -13.11
C ILE A 490 -28.19 11.25 -13.38
N GLU A 491 -27.04 11.76 -12.91
CA GLU A 491 -26.67 13.17 -12.90
C GLU A 491 -25.27 13.35 -13.52
N ASP A 492 -24.89 14.60 -13.80
CA ASP A 492 -23.57 14.91 -14.34
C ASP A 492 -22.50 14.76 -13.25
N ALA A 493 -21.55 13.83 -13.44
CA ALA A 493 -20.48 13.52 -12.50
C ALA A 493 -19.57 14.74 -12.22
N PHE A 494 -19.38 15.61 -13.20
CA PHE A 494 -18.62 16.83 -13.04
C PHE A 494 -19.30 17.81 -12.08
N GLN A 495 -20.63 17.96 -12.22
CA GLN A 495 -21.41 18.82 -11.32
C GLN A 495 -21.48 18.25 -9.90
N MET A 496 -21.50 16.93 -9.76
CA MET A 496 -21.41 16.25 -8.46
C MET A 496 -20.01 16.38 -7.83
N GLY A 497 -18.99 16.79 -8.57
CA GLY A 497 -17.60 16.86 -8.12
C GLY A 497 -16.94 15.46 -7.97
N ILE A 498 -17.45 14.44 -8.67
CA ILE A 498 -16.90 13.08 -8.65
C ILE A 498 -16.07 12.89 -9.91
N LEU A 499 -14.76 12.96 -9.74
CA LEU A 499 -13.79 12.85 -10.82
C LEU A 499 -12.85 11.67 -10.55
N ASP A 500 -12.56 10.90 -11.58
CA ASP A 500 -11.55 9.85 -11.56
C ASP A 500 -10.26 10.36 -12.21
N HIS A 501 -9.12 10.04 -11.63
CA HIS A 501 -7.83 10.41 -12.21
C HIS A 501 -7.56 9.57 -13.47
N LEU A 502 -7.27 10.25 -14.59
CA LEU A 502 -7.11 9.61 -15.91
C LEU A 502 -6.02 8.54 -15.90
N GLU A 503 -4.86 8.83 -15.33
CA GLU A 503 -3.73 7.90 -15.31
C GLU A 503 -4.00 6.68 -14.41
N THR A 504 -4.68 6.87 -13.28
CA THR A 504 -5.12 5.76 -12.42
C THR A 504 -6.06 4.82 -13.16
N LYS A 505 -7.03 5.36 -13.91
CA LYS A 505 -7.95 4.57 -14.74
C LYS A 505 -7.22 3.83 -15.86
N ARG A 506 -6.31 4.53 -16.55
CA ARG A 506 -5.49 3.96 -17.63
C ARG A 506 -4.67 2.74 -17.15
N TRP A 507 -3.97 2.88 -16.01
CA TRP A 507 -3.18 1.80 -15.43
C TRP A 507 -4.05 0.66 -14.89
N SER A 508 -5.21 0.96 -14.29
CA SER A 508 -6.15 -0.07 -13.83
C SER A 508 -6.62 -0.96 -14.98
N ILE A 509 -7.02 -0.36 -16.10
CA ILE A 509 -7.43 -1.09 -17.31
C ILE A 509 -6.26 -1.90 -17.88
N LYS A 510 -5.07 -1.31 -17.94
CA LYS A 510 -3.86 -1.96 -18.46
C LYS A 510 -3.45 -3.17 -17.61
N HIS A 511 -3.46 -3.04 -16.29
CA HIS A 511 -3.12 -4.12 -15.38
C HIS A 511 -4.13 -5.27 -15.45
N ALA A 512 -5.42 -4.97 -15.47
CA ALA A 512 -6.47 -5.97 -15.65
C ALA A 512 -6.32 -6.72 -16.99
N TYR A 513 -6.22 -5.97 -18.09
CA TYR A 513 -6.06 -6.55 -19.43
C TYR A 513 -4.81 -7.44 -19.54
N ASN A 514 -3.64 -6.94 -19.13
CA ASN A 514 -2.39 -7.71 -19.24
C ASN A 514 -2.42 -9.00 -18.41
N SER A 515 -2.98 -8.95 -17.20
CA SER A 515 -3.11 -10.11 -16.34
C SER A 515 -4.01 -11.16 -16.98
N ILE A 516 -5.19 -10.76 -17.44
CA ILE A 516 -6.16 -11.68 -18.06
C ILE A 516 -5.63 -12.23 -19.37
N ARG A 517 -5.00 -11.39 -20.22
CA ARG A 517 -4.35 -11.86 -21.45
C ARG A 517 -3.29 -12.93 -21.19
N THR A 518 -2.54 -12.79 -20.11
CA THR A 518 -1.54 -13.79 -19.70
C THR A 518 -2.22 -15.07 -19.23
N ILE A 519 -3.26 -14.96 -18.41
CA ILE A 519 -3.94 -16.11 -17.81
C ILE A 519 -4.71 -16.93 -18.86
N ILE A 520 -5.36 -16.30 -19.83
CA ILE A 520 -6.08 -16.98 -20.93
C ILE A 520 -5.13 -17.89 -21.73
N LYS A 521 -3.84 -17.52 -21.85
CA LYS A 521 -2.83 -18.28 -22.60
C LYS A 521 -2.24 -19.45 -21.80
N ILE A 522 -2.61 -19.64 -20.52
CA ILE A 522 -2.13 -20.75 -19.70
C ILE A 522 -2.91 -22.01 -20.07
N ASP A 523 -2.21 -22.98 -20.62
CA ASP A 523 -2.75 -24.28 -21.01
C ASP A 523 -2.57 -25.36 -19.94
N GLN A 524 -1.59 -25.21 -19.05
CA GLN A 524 -1.29 -26.15 -17.98
C GLN A 524 -0.79 -25.47 -16.72
N ILE A 525 -1.19 -26.01 -15.58
CA ILE A 525 -0.65 -25.65 -14.27
C ILE A 525 0.15 -26.84 -13.76
N ILE A 526 1.44 -26.65 -13.55
CA ILE A 526 2.37 -27.66 -13.05
C ILE A 526 2.88 -27.21 -11.68
N VAL A 527 2.50 -27.94 -10.64
CA VAL A 527 2.97 -27.66 -9.28
C VAL A 527 4.13 -28.61 -8.98
N ALA A 528 5.34 -28.08 -8.86
CA ALA A 528 6.51 -28.83 -8.48
C ALA A 528 6.43 -29.19 -6.97
N LYS A 529 6.93 -30.39 -6.62
CA LYS A 529 7.07 -30.74 -5.22
C LYS A 529 8.12 -29.82 -4.57
N PRO A 530 7.89 -29.30 -3.36
CA PRO A 530 8.92 -28.55 -2.63
C PRO A 530 10.23 -29.32 -2.59
N ALA A 531 11.35 -28.66 -2.86
CA ALA A 531 12.67 -29.27 -2.74
C ALA A 531 12.80 -29.84 -1.33
N GLY A 532 13.06 -31.17 -1.24
CA GLY A 532 13.08 -31.87 0.04
C GLY A 532 14.11 -31.24 0.98
N GLY A 533 13.64 -30.64 2.03
CA GLY A 533 14.44 -30.41 3.23
C GLY A 533 14.85 -31.73 3.86
N PRO A 534 15.70 -31.73 4.89
CA PRO A 534 16.13 -32.94 5.57
C PRO A 534 14.89 -33.77 5.93
N ASN A 535 14.94 -35.09 5.59
CA ASN A 535 13.84 -36.02 5.87
C ASN A 535 13.52 -35.99 7.37
N LEU A 536 12.48 -35.35 7.75
CA LEU A 536 11.97 -35.28 9.14
C LEU A 536 11.29 -36.60 9.58
N THR A 537 11.42 -37.66 8.82
CA THR A 537 10.81 -38.96 9.10
C THR A 537 11.25 -39.59 10.42
N ASN A 538 12.31 -39.10 11.06
CA ASN A 538 12.78 -39.56 12.37
C ASN A 538 12.49 -38.59 13.53
N ASN A 539 11.75 -37.52 13.33
CA ASN A 539 11.36 -36.62 14.42
C ASN A 539 9.93 -36.92 14.90
N PRO A 540 9.76 -37.45 16.12
CA PRO A 540 8.41 -37.78 16.65
C PRO A 540 7.45 -36.61 16.69
N TYR A 541 7.94 -35.38 16.77
CA TYR A 541 7.10 -34.13 16.78
C TYR A 541 6.61 -33.72 15.39
N ALA A 542 7.25 -34.18 14.31
CA ALA A 542 6.80 -33.84 12.94
C ALA A 542 5.65 -34.74 12.46
N LYS A 543 5.35 -35.85 13.14
CA LYS A 543 4.20 -36.71 12.82
C LYS A 543 2.88 -36.16 13.33
N ALA A 544 2.89 -35.39 14.40
CA ALA A 544 1.68 -34.77 14.97
C ALA A 544 1.14 -33.66 14.05
N SER A 545 2.00 -32.84 13.46
CA SER A 545 1.58 -31.75 12.58
C SER A 545 1.11 -32.18 11.18
N GLN A 546 1.44 -33.42 10.74
CA GLN A 546 0.93 -33.95 9.48
C GLN A 546 -0.44 -34.62 9.62
N GLN A 547 -0.80 -35.12 10.78
CA GLN A 547 -2.15 -35.68 11.04
C GLN A 547 -3.20 -34.58 11.21
N GLU A 548 -2.84 -33.43 11.77
CA GLU A 548 -3.75 -32.26 11.86
C GLU A 548 -3.99 -31.56 10.50
N ALA A 549 -3.09 -31.72 9.53
CA ALA A 549 -3.25 -31.15 8.18
C ALA A 549 -4.02 -32.05 7.20
N GLU A 550 -4.33 -33.30 7.55
CA GLU A 550 -5.14 -34.22 6.75
C GLU A 550 -6.62 -34.27 7.21
N GLU A 551 -6.96 -33.63 8.32
CA GLU A 551 -8.33 -33.56 8.86
C GLU A 551 -9.06 -32.21 8.60
N PHE A 552 -8.44 -31.31 7.80
CA PHE A 552 -9.11 -30.07 7.34
C PHE A 552 -9.28 -30.05 5.83
#